data_c6f2518aeb31dfa5acb0eed34e6ba6e7
#
_entry.id   c6f2518aeb31dfa5acb0eed34e6ba6e7
#
_cell.length_a   1.000
_cell.length_b   1.000
_cell.length_c   1.000
_cell.angle_alpha   90.00
_cell.angle_beta   90.00
_cell.angle_gamma   90.00
#
_symmetry.space_group_name_H-M   'P 1'
#
loop_
_entity.id
_entity.type
_entity.pdbx_description
1 polymer ?
#
loop_
_entity_poly.entity_id
_entity_poly.type
_entity_poly.pdbx_seq_one_letter_code
_entity_poly.pdbx_strand_id
1 'polypeptide(L)'
;MTTATLGRPGRFEIGRVFSNTFGVIGRNIGLCVGLAALFAGLPAFIIRLLTQPQIEAMRHQDPAAMADPGAMFRNSYITIIAGLISFACTLLLQSALVRATIEDLNGKRPSFGDCIQIAIRFLLPTLAISLLVGLGAGLGLMLLIVPGIILWLGWSMAVPVLIQERRGVFGSMSRSRALTKGSRWSLFGLFLILIIIGMIIQWGLLLVLVLLGGIIAEIGAALVQTVLSMVLAIAVAVSFVELRQAKEGASIDELAEIFS
;
A
#
# COMPACT_ATOMS: atom_id res chain seq x y z
N MET A 1 14.84 12.02 33.98
CA MET A 1 15.42 10.71 33.64
C MET A 1 14.26 9.82 33.19
N THR A 2 13.92 9.84 31.92
CA THR A 2 12.91 8.97 31.31
C THR A 2 13.60 7.66 30.99
N THR A 3 13.27 6.62 31.74
CA THR A 3 13.67 5.24 31.47
C THR A 3 13.11 4.83 30.11
N ALA A 4 13.94 4.88 29.08
CA ALA A 4 13.68 4.18 27.83
C ALA A 4 13.56 2.71 28.19
N THR A 5 12.34 2.16 28.12
CA THR A 5 12.11 0.73 28.16
C THR A 5 12.83 0.14 26.97
N LEU A 6 14.01 -0.41 27.20
CA LEU A 6 14.73 -1.27 26.28
C LEU A 6 13.83 -2.49 26.00
N GLY A 7 13.02 -2.37 24.96
CA GLY A 7 12.24 -3.50 24.45
C GLY A 7 13.21 -4.61 24.05
N ARG A 8 12.91 -5.83 24.46
CA ARG A 8 13.67 -7.05 24.16
C ARG A 8 14.04 -7.08 22.68
N PRO A 9 15.33 -7.16 22.32
CA PRO A 9 15.73 -7.36 20.93
C PRO A 9 15.12 -8.66 20.42
N GLY A 10 14.43 -8.61 19.28
CA GLY A 10 14.00 -9.81 18.58
C GLY A 10 12.50 -10.02 18.36
N ARG A 11 11.60 -9.19 18.87
CA ARG A 11 10.15 -9.41 18.67
C ARG A 11 9.50 -8.27 17.88
N PHE A 12 8.76 -8.64 16.82
CA PHE A 12 7.92 -7.70 16.07
C PHE A 12 6.78 -7.18 16.95
N GLU A 13 6.68 -5.84 17.10
CA GLU A 13 5.68 -5.19 17.95
C GLU A 13 4.72 -4.33 17.11
N ILE A 14 3.44 -4.68 17.13
CA ILE A 14 2.38 -3.97 16.38
C ILE A 14 2.30 -2.50 16.81
N GLY A 15 2.36 -2.21 18.12
CA GLY A 15 2.28 -0.84 18.64
C GLY A 15 3.40 0.07 18.12
N ARG A 16 4.61 -0.47 17.97
CA ARG A 16 5.76 0.25 17.43
C ARG A 16 5.56 0.56 15.95
N VAL A 17 5.01 -0.37 15.18
CA VAL A 17 4.66 -0.11 13.77
C VAL A 17 3.65 1.02 13.65
N PHE A 18 2.59 1.03 14.48
CA PHE A 18 1.62 2.13 14.49
C PHE A 18 2.28 3.47 14.83
N SER A 19 3.02 3.53 15.95
CA SER A 19 3.71 4.76 16.38
C SER A 19 4.65 5.29 15.31
N ASN A 20 5.46 4.42 14.70
CA ASN A 20 6.40 4.80 13.65
C ASN A 20 5.69 5.22 12.36
N THR A 21 4.59 4.56 11.98
CA THR A 21 3.80 4.92 10.80
C THR A 21 3.28 6.34 10.91
N PHE A 22 2.61 6.68 12.01
CA PHE A 22 2.11 8.04 12.23
C PHE A 22 3.25 9.04 12.47
N GLY A 23 4.35 8.61 13.07
CA GLY A 23 5.57 9.43 13.23
C GLY A 23 6.16 9.83 11.88
N VAL A 24 6.31 8.91 10.93
CA VAL A 24 6.78 9.17 9.56
C VAL A 24 5.85 10.14 8.83
N ILE A 25 4.53 9.90 8.91
CA ILE A 25 3.53 10.80 8.30
C ILE A 25 3.65 12.21 8.89
N GLY A 26 3.71 12.34 10.22
CA GLY A 26 3.79 13.64 10.89
C GLY A 26 5.06 14.42 10.55
N ARG A 27 6.21 13.75 10.47
CA ARG A 27 7.48 14.39 10.09
C ARG A 27 7.57 14.79 8.63
N ASN A 28 6.90 14.05 7.74
CA ASN A 28 7.00 14.22 6.29
C ASN A 28 5.63 14.46 5.62
N ILE A 29 4.69 15.12 6.31
CA ILE A 29 3.32 15.29 5.84
C ILE A 29 3.24 15.94 4.45
N GLY A 30 4.03 16.98 4.20
CA GLY A 30 4.07 17.67 2.91
C GLY A 30 4.53 16.75 1.77
N LEU A 31 5.55 15.93 2.02
CA LEU A 31 6.05 14.96 1.04
C LEU A 31 5.01 13.84 0.80
N CYS A 32 4.45 13.27 1.86
CA CYS A 32 3.46 12.19 1.75
C CYS A 32 2.20 12.66 1.02
N VAL A 33 1.66 13.83 1.38
CA VAL A 33 0.49 14.43 0.71
C VAL A 33 0.82 14.82 -0.72
N GLY A 34 2.00 15.38 -0.99
CA GLY A 34 2.44 15.73 -2.34
C GLY A 34 2.54 14.51 -3.26
N LEU A 35 3.14 13.40 -2.80
CA LEU A 35 3.19 12.14 -3.55
C LEU A 35 1.79 11.55 -3.75
N ALA A 36 0.94 11.60 -2.73
CA ALA A 36 -0.43 11.11 -2.83
C ALA A 36 -1.28 11.96 -3.79
N ALA A 37 -1.14 13.28 -3.77
CA ALA A 37 -1.80 14.18 -4.71
C ALA A 37 -1.35 13.90 -6.15
N LEU A 38 -0.05 13.67 -6.37
CA LEU A 38 0.51 13.41 -7.70
C LEU A 38 0.08 12.05 -8.26
N PHE A 39 0.18 10.98 -7.47
CA PHE A 39 -0.02 9.60 -7.96
C PHE A 39 -1.41 9.02 -7.67
N ALA A 40 -2.19 9.63 -6.80
CA ALA A 40 -3.57 9.20 -6.54
C ALA A 40 -4.58 10.30 -6.87
N GLY A 41 -4.43 11.49 -6.34
CA GLY A 41 -5.39 12.57 -6.50
C GLY A 41 -5.55 13.04 -7.95
N LEU A 42 -4.45 13.40 -8.61
CA LEU A 42 -4.45 13.91 -9.99
C LEU A 42 -4.93 12.85 -11.00
N PRO A 43 -4.45 11.59 -10.98
CA PRO A 43 -4.99 10.56 -11.86
C PRO A 43 -6.46 10.27 -11.61
N ALA A 44 -6.90 10.20 -10.35
CA ALA A 44 -8.31 10.00 -10.04
C ALA A 44 -9.19 11.12 -10.59
N PHE A 45 -8.74 12.38 -10.51
CA PHE A 45 -9.43 13.53 -11.05
C PHE A 45 -9.54 13.45 -12.58
N ILE A 46 -8.44 13.14 -13.27
CA ILE A 46 -8.43 12.99 -14.75
C ILE A 46 -9.36 11.86 -15.18
N ILE A 47 -9.25 10.69 -14.54
CA ILE A 47 -10.11 9.53 -14.85
C ILE A 47 -11.57 9.88 -14.66
N ARG A 48 -11.89 10.60 -13.59
CA ARG A 48 -13.24 11.04 -13.32
C ARG A 48 -13.78 11.94 -14.44
N LEU A 49 -13.01 12.93 -14.88
CA LEU A 49 -13.41 13.78 -16.00
C LEU A 49 -13.69 12.99 -17.28
N LEU A 50 -12.88 11.96 -17.54
CA LEU A 50 -13.05 11.09 -18.71
C LEU A 50 -14.26 10.14 -18.59
N THR A 51 -14.62 9.75 -17.36
CA THR A 51 -15.74 8.82 -17.10
C THR A 51 -17.06 9.52 -16.74
N GLN A 52 -17.04 10.84 -16.59
CA GLN A 52 -18.23 11.64 -16.24
C GLN A 52 -19.45 11.35 -17.13
N PRO A 53 -19.33 11.33 -18.48
CA PRO A 53 -20.50 11.06 -19.34
C PRO A 53 -21.12 9.69 -19.11
N GLN A 54 -20.30 8.68 -18.77
CA GLN A 54 -20.76 7.32 -18.48
C GLN A 54 -21.51 7.26 -17.15
N ILE A 55 -21.00 7.95 -16.13
CA ILE A 55 -21.63 8.01 -14.80
C ILE A 55 -22.99 8.70 -14.91
N GLU A 56 -23.10 9.78 -15.69
CA GLU A 56 -24.35 10.49 -15.92
C GLU A 56 -25.37 9.64 -16.69
N ALA A 57 -24.93 8.96 -17.75
CA ALA A 57 -25.80 8.04 -18.51
C ALA A 57 -26.36 6.91 -17.63
N MET A 58 -25.51 6.33 -16.75
CA MET A 58 -25.97 5.31 -15.79
C MET A 58 -26.90 5.90 -14.72
N ARG A 59 -26.66 7.11 -14.25
CA ARG A 59 -27.50 7.79 -13.24
C ARG A 59 -28.88 8.11 -13.78
N HIS A 60 -28.99 8.53 -15.03
CA HIS A 60 -30.27 8.84 -15.68
C HIS A 60 -30.97 7.64 -16.27
N GLN A 61 -30.38 6.41 -16.15
CA GLN A 61 -30.90 5.17 -16.71
C GLN A 61 -31.35 5.33 -18.18
N ASP A 62 -30.54 6.03 -18.98
CA ASP A 62 -30.84 6.28 -20.39
C ASP A 62 -30.89 4.96 -21.16
N PRO A 63 -32.09 4.49 -21.58
CA PRO A 63 -32.24 3.23 -22.25
C PRO A 63 -31.52 3.17 -23.61
N ALA A 64 -31.37 4.32 -24.28
CA ALA A 64 -30.69 4.40 -25.56
C ALA A 64 -29.17 4.23 -25.39
N ALA A 65 -28.58 4.83 -24.34
CA ALA A 65 -27.17 4.65 -24.01
C ALA A 65 -26.85 3.23 -23.52
N MET A 66 -27.80 2.57 -22.86
CA MET A 66 -27.65 1.18 -22.37
C MET A 66 -27.84 0.14 -23.49
N ALA A 67 -28.64 0.45 -24.51
CA ALA A 67 -28.94 -0.46 -25.62
C ALA A 67 -27.94 -0.36 -26.79
N ASP A 68 -27.09 0.67 -26.82
CA ASP A 68 -26.09 0.85 -27.89
C ASP A 68 -24.85 -0.04 -27.65
N PRO A 69 -24.63 -1.10 -28.45
CA PRO A 69 -23.44 -1.94 -28.30
C PRO A 69 -22.13 -1.16 -28.46
N GLY A 70 -22.12 -0.14 -29.34
CA GLY A 70 -20.94 0.72 -29.55
C GLY A 70 -20.59 1.53 -28.31
N ALA A 71 -21.58 2.06 -27.60
CA ALA A 71 -21.38 2.72 -26.31
C ALA A 71 -20.88 1.75 -25.24
N MET A 72 -21.42 0.51 -25.19
CA MET A 72 -20.97 -0.51 -24.23
C MET A 72 -19.49 -0.87 -24.45
N PHE A 73 -19.07 -1.11 -25.70
CA PHE A 73 -17.67 -1.38 -26.01
C PHE A 73 -16.77 -0.20 -25.63
N ARG A 74 -17.12 1.03 -26.07
CA ARG A 74 -16.37 2.23 -25.75
C ARG A 74 -16.22 2.43 -24.25
N ASN A 75 -17.29 2.25 -23.48
CA ASN A 75 -17.29 2.37 -22.03
C ASN A 75 -16.42 1.31 -21.37
N SER A 76 -16.42 0.08 -21.89
CA SER A 76 -15.56 -0.99 -21.42
C SER A 76 -14.08 -0.66 -21.63
N TYR A 77 -13.69 -0.18 -22.81
CA TYR A 77 -12.31 0.23 -23.08
C TYR A 77 -11.86 1.37 -22.18
N ILE A 78 -12.66 2.41 -21.99
CA ILE A 78 -12.33 3.53 -21.11
C ILE A 78 -12.15 3.04 -19.67
N THR A 79 -13.03 2.17 -19.20
CA THR A 79 -12.94 1.62 -17.82
C THR A 79 -11.69 0.75 -17.64
N ILE A 80 -11.35 -0.09 -18.62
CA ILE A 80 -10.15 -0.92 -18.58
C ILE A 80 -8.88 -0.04 -18.56
N ILE A 81 -8.79 0.94 -19.46
CA ILE A 81 -7.64 1.85 -19.53
C ILE A 81 -7.52 2.66 -18.24
N ALA A 82 -8.63 3.20 -17.74
CA ALA A 82 -8.67 3.92 -16.46
C ALA A 82 -8.21 3.04 -15.30
N GLY A 83 -8.65 1.78 -15.27
CA GLY A 83 -8.21 0.79 -14.28
C GLY A 83 -6.71 0.49 -14.34
N LEU A 84 -6.15 0.32 -15.54
CA LEU A 84 -4.72 0.11 -15.74
C LEU A 84 -3.88 1.31 -15.30
N ILE A 85 -4.32 2.53 -15.65
CA ILE A 85 -3.65 3.77 -15.22
C ILE A 85 -3.71 3.89 -13.69
N SER A 86 -4.88 3.70 -13.09
CA SER A 86 -5.05 3.73 -11.63
C SER A 86 -4.17 2.70 -10.94
N PHE A 87 -4.08 1.50 -11.47
CA PHE A 87 -3.23 0.45 -10.94
C PHE A 87 -1.75 0.83 -10.99
N ALA A 88 -1.26 1.31 -12.14
CA ALA A 88 0.11 1.79 -12.30
C ALA A 88 0.43 2.94 -11.33
N CYS A 89 -0.47 3.91 -11.21
CA CYS A 89 -0.32 5.04 -10.29
C CYS A 89 -0.28 4.59 -8.81
N THR A 90 -1.08 3.60 -8.44
CA THR A 90 -1.05 2.99 -7.10
C THR A 90 0.30 2.35 -6.81
N LEU A 91 0.89 1.64 -7.78
CA LEU A 91 2.22 1.04 -7.64
C LEU A 91 3.32 2.11 -7.52
N LEU A 92 3.21 3.21 -8.26
CA LEU A 92 4.12 4.35 -8.14
C LEU A 92 4.03 4.99 -6.77
N LEU A 93 2.82 5.26 -6.28
CA LEU A 93 2.60 5.80 -4.94
C LEU A 93 3.18 4.88 -3.87
N GLN A 94 2.88 3.58 -3.94
CA GLN A 94 3.40 2.60 -2.99
C GLN A 94 4.94 2.60 -2.98
N SER A 95 5.57 2.55 -4.15
CA SER A 95 7.03 2.53 -4.26
C SER A 95 7.67 3.82 -3.75
N ALA A 96 7.09 4.98 -4.07
CA ALA A 96 7.56 6.29 -3.60
C ALA A 96 7.46 6.41 -2.07
N LEU A 97 6.33 6.00 -1.48
CA LEU A 97 6.12 6.05 -0.02
C LEU A 97 7.00 5.04 0.72
N VAL A 98 7.23 3.86 0.17
CA VAL A 98 8.19 2.88 0.72
C VAL A 98 9.58 3.51 0.78
N ARG A 99 10.03 4.16 -0.28
CA ARG A 99 11.34 4.85 -0.32
C ARG A 99 11.41 5.96 0.72
N ALA A 100 10.42 6.84 0.76
CA ALA A 100 10.34 7.93 1.72
C ALA A 100 10.39 7.43 3.16
N THR A 101 9.63 6.39 3.48
CA THR A 101 9.57 5.78 4.82
C THR A 101 10.91 5.19 5.24
N ILE A 102 11.56 4.43 4.35
CA ILE A 102 12.85 3.81 4.67
C ILE A 102 13.94 4.87 4.89
N GLU A 103 13.95 5.95 4.12
CA GLU A 103 14.90 7.05 4.32
C GLU A 103 14.67 7.78 5.64
N ASP A 104 13.41 8.10 5.97
CA ASP A 104 13.08 8.76 7.22
C ASP A 104 13.45 7.90 8.44
N LEU A 105 13.15 6.61 8.42
CA LEU A 105 13.52 5.69 9.50
C LEU A 105 15.04 5.48 9.63
N ASN A 106 15.79 5.67 8.55
CA ASN A 106 17.25 5.68 8.56
C ASN A 106 17.85 7.05 8.95
N GLY A 107 17.04 8.00 9.44
CA GLY A 107 17.47 9.34 9.88
C GLY A 107 17.84 10.28 8.74
N LYS A 108 17.50 9.94 7.47
CA LYS A 108 17.72 10.80 6.31
C LYS A 108 16.45 11.59 6.00
N ARG A 109 16.61 12.76 5.41
CA ARG A 109 15.46 13.53 4.89
C ARG A 109 15.10 13.02 3.51
N PRO A 110 13.91 12.41 3.32
CA PRO A 110 13.51 11.94 2.02
C PRO A 110 13.29 13.10 1.05
N SER A 111 13.82 12.97 -0.18
CA SER A 111 13.63 13.94 -1.25
C SER A 111 12.47 13.54 -2.14
N PHE A 112 11.61 14.50 -2.49
CA PHE A 112 10.47 14.28 -3.39
C PHE A 112 10.92 13.73 -4.75
N GLY A 113 12.00 14.30 -5.33
CA GLY A 113 12.55 13.88 -6.62
C GLY A 113 13.12 12.45 -6.59
N ASP A 114 13.86 12.08 -5.52
CA ASP A 114 14.41 10.74 -5.38
C ASP A 114 13.30 9.70 -5.23
N CYS A 115 12.25 9.99 -4.47
CA CYS A 115 11.10 9.10 -4.32
C CYS A 115 10.39 8.84 -5.66
N ILE A 116 10.20 9.87 -6.49
CA ILE A 116 9.61 9.73 -7.83
C ILE A 116 10.53 8.93 -8.75
N GLN A 117 11.83 9.25 -8.78
CA GLN A 117 12.79 8.54 -9.63
C GLN A 117 12.85 7.05 -9.30
N ILE A 118 12.87 6.70 -8.01
CA ILE A 118 12.83 5.31 -7.56
C ILE A 118 11.50 4.64 -7.94
N ALA A 119 10.37 5.33 -7.74
CA ALA A 119 9.06 4.79 -8.12
C ALA A 119 8.99 4.44 -9.60
N ILE A 120 9.43 5.35 -10.49
CA ILE A 120 9.45 5.12 -11.93
C ILE A 120 10.43 4.00 -12.30
N ARG A 121 11.63 3.99 -11.73
CA ARG A 121 12.65 2.97 -12.00
C ARG A 121 12.19 1.56 -11.64
N PHE A 122 11.46 1.42 -10.53
CA PHE A 122 10.99 0.12 -10.04
C PHE A 122 9.56 -0.20 -10.45
N LEU A 123 8.91 0.59 -11.32
CA LEU A 123 7.53 0.37 -11.74
C LEU A 123 7.33 -1.03 -12.35
N LEU A 124 8.15 -1.41 -13.33
CA LEU A 124 8.03 -2.73 -13.98
C LEU A 124 8.31 -3.90 -13.04
N PRO A 125 9.39 -3.91 -12.23
CA PRO A 125 9.58 -4.97 -11.24
C PRO A 125 8.47 -5.02 -10.17
N THR A 126 7.96 -3.87 -9.72
CA THR A 126 6.85 -3.82 -8.75
C THR A 126 5.55 -4.35 -9.37
N LEU A 127 5.28 -4.01 -10.65
CA LEU A 127 4.18 -4.56 -11.41
C LEU A 127 4.26 -6.10 -11.47
N ALA A 128 5.43 -6.64 -11.80
CA ALA A 128 5.64 -8.09 -11.86
C ALA A 128 5.38 -8.75 -10.48
N ILE A 129 5.90 -8.17 -9.39
CA ILE A 129 5.63 -8.66 -8.03
C ILE A 129 4.13 -8.62 -7.74
N SER A 130 3.45 -7.50 -8.01
CA SER A 130 2.03 -7.33 -7.71
C SER A 130 1.15 -8.33 -8.48
N LEU A 131 1.49 -8.61 -9.75
CA LEU A 131 0.81 -9.63 -10.54
C LEU A 131 1.05 -11.04 -9.99
N LEU A 132 2.30 -11.38 -9.66
CA LEU A 132 2.64 -12.69 -9.10
C LEU A 132 2.00 -12.90 -7.72
N VAL A 133 2.01 -11.88 -6.87
CA VAL A 133 1.36 -11.92 -5.56
C VAL A 133 -0.16 -12.03 -5.72
N GLY A 134 -0.75 -11.24 -6.62
CA GLY A 134 -2.18 -11.26 -6.90
C GLY A 134 -2.63 -12.63 -7.43
N LEU A 135 -1.92 -13.19 -8.41
CA LEU A 135 -2.21 -14.53 -8.95
C LEU A 135 -1.98 -15.62 -7.91
N GLY A 136 -0.82 -15.61 -7.23
CA GLY A 136 -0.48 -16.65 -6.25
C GLY A 136 -1.39 -16.63 -5.02
N ALA A 137 -1.65 -15.46 -4.45
CA ALA A 137 -2.56 -15.31 -3.32
C ALA A 137 -4.02 -15.54 -3.75
N GLY A 138 -4.42 -15.06 -4.92
CA GLY A 138 -5.76 -15.25 -5.47
C GLY A 138 -6.08 -16.74 -5.72
N LEU A 139 -5.19 -17.47 -6.38
CA LEU A 139 -5.33 -18.91 -6.55
C LEU A 139 -5.30 -19.65 -5.19
N GLY A 140 -4.44 -19.21 -4.27
CA GLY A 140 -4.40 -19.75 -2.91
C GLY A 140 -5.71 -19.56 -2.17
N LEU A 141 -6.33 -18.39 -2.27
CA LEU A 141 -7.65 -18.09 -1.67
C LEU A 141 -8.78 -18.88 -2.33
N MET A 142 -8.71 -19.10 -3.64
CA MET A 142 -9.69 -19.87 -4.38
C MET A 142 -9.67 -21.37 -4.00
N LEU A 143 -8.49 -21.91 -3.74
CA LEU A 143 -8.31 -23.29 -3.28
C LEU A 143 -8.70 -23.44 -1.79
N LEU A 144 -8.11 -22.62 -0.95
CA LEU A 144 -8.34 -22.61 0.51
C LEU A 144 -7.98 -21.23 1.07
N ILE A 145 -8.84 -20.67 1.91
CA ILE A 145 -8.67 -19.33 2.50
C ILE A 145 -7.35 -19.21 3.27
N VAL A 146 -7.04 -20.20 4.12
CA VAL A 146 -5.86 -20.16 5.01
C VAL A 146 -4.53 -20.13 4.23
N PRO A 147 -4.25 -21.04 3.28
CA PRO A 147 -3.01 -20.97 2.49
C PRO A 147 -2.92 -19.71 1.64
N GLY A 148 -4.03 -19.17 1.13
CA GLY A 148 -4.03 -17.90 0.41
C GLY A 148 -3.57 -16.74 1.28
N ILE A 149 -4.08 -16.63 2.49
CA ILE A 149 -3.64 -15.62 3.47
C ILE A 149 -2.16 -15.81 3.83
N ILE A 150 -1.70 -17.03 4.05
CA ILE A 150 -0.30 -17.33 4.36
C ILE A 150 0.64 -16.92 3.21
N LEU A 151 0.25 -17.16 1.97
CA LEU A 151 1.01 -16.73 0.79
C LEU A 151 1.05 -15.21 0.68
N TRP A 152 -0.09 -14.54 0.83
CA TRP A 152 -0.19 -13.09 0.79
C TRP A 152 0.68 -12.44 1.86
N LEU A 153 0.60 -12.90 3.11
CA LEU A 153 1.45 -12.43 4.21
C LEU A 153 2.94 -12.70 3.94
N GLY A 154 3.24 -13.87 3.37
CA GLY A 154 4.60 -14.24 3.00
C GLY A 154 5.23 -13.30 1.98
N TRP A 155 4.43 -12.71 1.09
CA TRP A 155 4.91 -11.81 0.03
C TRP A 155 4.60 -10.33 0.28
N SER A 156 3.96 -9.99 1.40
CA SER A 156 3.56 -8.61 1.72
C SER A 156 4.74 -7.63 1.79
N MET A 157 5.94 -8.11 2.12
CA MET A 157 7.16 -7.30 2.19
C MET A 157 7.99 -7.33 0.90
N ALA A 158 7.51 -7.93 -0.19
CA ALA A 158 8.30 -8.10 -1.43
C ALA A 158 8.66 -6.76 -2.08
N VAL A 159 7.75 -5.77 -2.08
CA VAL A 159 8.00 -4.44 -2.64
C VAL A 159 9.05 -3.65 -1.83
N PRO A 160 8.97 -3.52 -0.49
CA PRO A 160 10.05 -2.93 0.29
C PRO A 160 11.40 -3.61 0.11
N VAL A 161 11.44 -4.95 0.06
CA VAL A 161 12.67 -5.71 -0.22
C VAL A 161 13.23 -5.36 -1.59
N LEU A 162 12.39 -5.30 -2.63
CA LEU A 162 12.80 -4.95 -3.99
C LEU A 162 13.47 -3.58 -4.04
N ILE A 163 12.86 -2.58 -3.41
CA ILE A 163 13.34 -1.19 -3.44
C ILE A 163 14.63 -1.04 -2.64
N GLN A 164 14.73 -1.69 -1.48
CA GLN A 164 15.86 -1.54 -0.56
C GLN A 164 17.03 -2.47 -0.89
N GLU A 165 16.75 -3.78 -1.11
CA GLU A 165 17.78 -4.79 -1.31
C GLU A 165 18.10 -5.06 -2.79
N ARG A 166 17.28 -4.59 -3.73
CA ARG A 166 17.46 -4.68 -5.19
C ARG A 166 17.71 -6.11 -5.70
N ARG A 167 17.09 -7.12 -5.09
CA ARG A 167 17.31 -8.56 -5.38
C ARG A 167 16.57 -9.09 -6.61
N GLY A 168 15.92 -8.20 -7.38
CA GLY A 168 15.03 -8.61 -8.47
C GLY A 168 13.70 -9.19 -7.93
N VAL A 169 12.81 -9.60 -8.84
CA VAL A 169 11.42 -10.00 -8.50
C VAL A 169 11.41 -11.25 -7.61
N PHE A 170 11.96 -12.37 -8.08
CA PHE A 170 11.93 -13.65 -7.34
C PHE A 170 12.78 -13.62 -6.08
N GLY A 171 13.94 -12.94 -6.12
CA GLY A 171 14.79 -12.75 -4.93
C GLY A 171 14.08 -11.97 -3.84
N SER A 172 13.32 -10.93 -4.20
CA SER A 172 12.54 -10.13 -3.25
C SER A 172 11.38 -10.93 -2.65
N MET A 173 10.69 -11.75 -3.43
CA MET A 173 9.63 -12.65 -2.94
C MET A 173 10.16 -13.71 -1.98
N SER A 174 11.31 -14.32 -2.30
CA SER A 174 11.97 -15.30 -1.43
C SER A 174 12.41 -14.65 -0.12
N ARG A 175 13.06 -13.48 -0.18
CA ARG A 175 13.50 -12.74 0.99
C ARG A 175 12.32 -12.29 1.86
N SER A 176 11.22 -11.83 1.24
CA SER A 176 9.98 -11.48 1.95
C SER A 176 9.45 -12.66 2.77
N ARG A 177 9.40 -13.87 2.18
CA ARG A 177 9.01 -15.10 2.90
C ARG A 177 9.92 -15.40 4.08
N ALA A 178 11.23 -15.21 3.92
CA ALA A 178 12.20 -15.42 5.00
C ALA A 178 12.01 -14.41 6.13
N LEU A 179 11.79 -13.13 5.81
CA LEU A 179 11.54 -12.07 6.80
C LEU A 179 10.24 -12.28 7.58
N THR A 180 9.17 -12.69 6.91
CA THR A 180 7.85 -12.87 7.55
C THR A 180 7.71 -14.19 8.31
N LYS A 181 8.60 -15.16 8.09
CA LYS A 181 8.58 -16.45 8.79
C LYS A 181 8.75 -16.25 10.30
N GLY A 182 7.81 -16.76 11.10
CA GLY A 182 7.77 -16.60 12.56
C GLY A 182 6.96 -15.38 13.05
N SER A 183 6.74 -14.36 12.21
CA SER A 183 5.96 -13.16 12.59
C SER A 183 4.66 -13.01 11.80
N ARG A 184 4.23 -14.05 11.08
CA ARG A 184 3.06 -13.98 10.18
C ARG A 184 1.76 -13.65 10.91
N TRP A 185 1.56 -14.22 12.11
CA TRP A 185 0.37 -13.94 12.91
C TRP A 185 0.33 -12.51 13.44
N SER A 186 1.49 -11.96 13.81
CA SER A 186 1.57 -10.55 14.23
C SER A 186 1.32 -9.60 13.03
N LEU A 187 1.85 -9.94 11.85
CA LEU A 187 1.55 -9.21 10.60
C LEU A 187 0.07 -9.32 10.22
N PHE A 188 -0.51 -10.50 10.34
CA PHE A 188 -1.94 -10.70 10.11
C PHE A 188 -2.78 -9.81 11.04
N GLY A 189 -2.46 -9.82 12.35
CA GLY A 189 -3.12 -8.93 13.31
C GLY A 189 -2.98 -7.46 12.98
N LEU A 190 -1.78 -7.01 12.58
CA LEU A 190 -1.54 -5.63 12.15
C LEU A 190 -2.41 -5.24 10.95
N PHE A 191 -2.37 -6.05 9.87
CA PHE A 191 -3.16 -5.77 8.67
C PHE A 191 -4.66 -5.86 8.93
N LEU A 192 -5.10 -6.81 9.75
CA LEU A 192 -6.50 -6.94 10.14
C LEU A 192 -6.99 -5.69 10.87
N ILE A 193 -6.21 -5.17 11.83
CA ILE A 193 -6.54 -3.93 12.55
C ILE A 193 -6.60 -2.75 11.57
N LEU A 194 -5.62 -2.61 10.69
CA LEU A 194 -5.60 -1.53 9.68
C LEU A 194 -6.79 -1.61 8.72
N ILE A 195 -7.16 -2.82 8.28
CA ILE A 195 -8.33 -3.04 7.42
C ILE A 195 -9.61 -2.70 8.16
N ILE A 196 -9.78 -3.14 9.40
CA ILE A 196 -10.98 -2.84 10.20
C ILE A 196 -11.12 -1.34 10.44
N ILE A 197 -10.05 -0.67 10.84
CA ILE A 197 -10.05 0.80 11.02
C ILE A 197 -10.38 1.48 9.69
N GLY A 198 -9.75 1.05 8.59
CA GLY A 198 -10.04 1.57 7.26
C GLY A 198 -11.50 1.39 6.85
N MET A 199 -12.08 0.22 7.10
CA MET A 199 -13.50 -0.06 6.85
C MET A 199 -14.41 0.85 7.69
N ILE A 200 -14.14 1.01 8.97
CA ILE A 200 -14.95 1.90 9.85
C ILE A 200 -14.91 3.33 9.33
N ILE A 201 -13.73 3.83 8.97
CA ILE A 201 -13.56 5.18 8.40
C ILE A 201 -14.30 5.28 7.06
N GLN A 202 -14.12 4.31 6.17
CA GLN A 202 -14.73 4.28 4.85
C GLN A 202 -16.28 4.28 4.94
N TRP A 203 -16.84 3.38 5.75
CA TRP A 203 -18.29 3.25 5.92
C TRP A 203 -18.89 4.43 6.70
N GLY A 204 -18.21 4.88 7.77
CA GLY A 204 -18.65 6.05 8.54
C GLY A 204 -18.69 7.31 7.70
N LEU A 205 -17.67 7.51 6.87
CA LEU A 205 -17.65 8.66 5.97
C LEU A 205 -18.66 8.53 4.83
N LEU A 206 -18.86 7.31 4.29
CA LEU A 206 -19.86 7.08 3.25
C LEU A 206 -21.25 7.56 3.69
N LEU A 207 -21.63 7.28 4.94
CA LEU A 207 -22.92 7.77 5.50
C LEU A 207 -23.01 9.31 5.47
N VAL A 208 -21.93 10.00 5.82
CA VAL A 208 -21.90 11.48 5.79
C VAL A 208 -21.90 11.98 4.34
N LEU A 209 -21.15 11.35 3.46
CA LEU A 209 -21.04 11.76 2.07
C LEU A 209 -22.33 11.54 1.28
N VAL A 210 -23.10 10.50 1.59
CA VAL A 210 -24.42 10.25 0.98
C VAL A 210 -25.38 11.41 1.31
N LEU A 211 -25.29 11.99 2.50
CA LEU A 211 -26.11 13.16 2.88
C LEU A 211 -25.71 14.43 2.14
N LEU A 212 -24.42 14.59 1.83
CA LEU A 212 -23.91 15.75 1.09
C LEU A 212 -24.19 15.66 -0.42
N GLY A 213 -24.20 14.44 -0.95
CA GLY A 213 -24.49 14.16 -2.37
C GLY A 213 -23.50 14.74 -3.37
N GLY A 214 -23.71 14.44 -4.65
CA GLY A 214 -23.01 15.05 -5.77
C GLY A 214 -21.48 14.95 -5.76
N ILE A 215 -20.83 15.96 -6.32
CA ILE A 215 -19.39 16.02 -6.52
C ILE A 215 -18.59 16.06 -5.19
N ILE A 216 -19.18 16.62 -4.13
CA ILE A 216 -18.54 16.73 -2.81
C ILE A 216 -18.35 15.35 -2.20
N ALA A 217 -19.35 14.49 -2.33
CA ALA A 217 -19.30 13.11 -1.84
C ALA A 217 -18.17 12.31 -2.51
N GLU A 218 -18.01 12.48 -3.80
CA GLU A 218 -17.04 11.74 -4.58
C GLU A 218 -15.59 12.22 -4.36
N ILE A 219 -15.37 13.53 -4.25
CA ILE A 219 -14.07 14.09 -3.88
C ILE A 219 -13.70 13.63 -2.45
N GLY A 220 -14.63 13.67 -1.53
CA GLY A 220 -14.42 13.20 -0.16
C GLY A 220 -14.03 11.71 -0.11
N ALA A 221 -14.74 10.87 -0.85
CA ALA A 221 -14.43 9.43 -0.94
C ALA A 221 -13.03 9.17 -1.53
N ALA A 222 -12.66 9.90 -2.60
CA ALA A 222 -11.34 9.80 -3.21
C ALA A 222 -10.21 10.24 -2.25
N LEU A 223 -10.42 11.31 -1.49
CA LEU A 223 -9.46 11.77 -0.49
C LEU A 223 -9.23 10.73 0.61
N VAL A 224 -10.31 10.15 1.15
CA VAL A 224 -10.20 9.11 2.18
C VAL A 224 -9.50 7.87 1.65
N GLN A 225 -9.87 7.41 0.47
CA GLN A 225 -9.20 6.28 -0.17
C GLN A 225 -7.70 6.54 -0.35
N THR A 226 -7.32 7.76 -0.74
CA THR A 226 -5.92 8.17 -0.89
C THR A 226 -5.18 8.13 0.45
N VAL A 227 -5.77 8.66 1.51
CA VAL A 227 -5.18 8.65 2.85
C VAL A 227 -5.03 7.22 3.38
N LEU A 228 -6.04 6.37 3.22
CA LEU A 228 -5.97 4.97 3.65
C LEU A 228 -4.87 4.20 2.89
N SER A 229 -4.76 4.41 1.58
CA SER A 229 -3.70 3.81 0.76
C SER A 229 -2.30 4.28 1.20
N MET A 230 -2.16 5.57 1.52
CA MET A 230 -0.92 6.15 2.05
C MET A 230 -0.54 5.51 3.39
N VAL A 231 -1.47 5.41 4.33
CA VAL A 231 -1.22 4.80 5.64
C VAL A 231 -0.81 3.35 5.50
N LEU A 232 -1.49 2.57 4.66
CA LEU A 232 -1.16 1.17 4.39
C LEU A 232 0.23 1.01 3.78
N ALA A 233 0.59 1.82 2.78
CA ALA A 233 1.90 1.75 2.15
C ALA A 233 3.03 2.04 3.14
N ILE A 234 2.86 3.06 4.00
CA ILE A 234 3.83 3.43 5.03
C ILE A 234 3.89 2.32 6.10
N ALA A 235 2.76 1.77 6.55
CA ALA A 235 2.72 0.68 7.52
C ALA A 235 3.44 -0.58 7.03
N VAL A 236 3.31 -0.92 5.74
CA VAL A 236 4.07 -2.01 5.10
C VAL A 236 5.57 -1.73 5.13
N ALA A 237 5.99 -0.51 4.80
CA ALA A 237 7.40 -0.12 4.82
C ALA A 237 8.00 -0.13 6.23
N VAL A 238 7.27 0.39 7.23
CA VAL A 238 7.66 0.33 8.64
C VAL A 238 7.76 -1.12 9.11
N SER A 239 6.78 -1.96 8.77
CA SER A 239 6.80 -3.39 9.12
C SER A 239 8.01 -4.12 8.55
N PHE A 240 8.43 -3.76 7.33
CA PHE A 240 9.66 -4.31 6.75
C PHE A 240 10.90 -3.93 7.57
N VAL A 241 11.05 -2.67 7.97
CA VAL A 241 12.18 -2.21 8.77
C VAL A 241 12.19 -2.90 10.14
N GLU A 242 11.04 -2.98 10.81
CA GLU A 242 10.90 -3.67 12.11
C GLU A 242 11.23 -5.17 12.01
N LEU A 243 10.73 -5.88 10.98
CA LEU A 243 11.05 -7.28 10.77
C LEU A 243 12.53 -7.51 10.49
N ARG A 244 13.14 -6.61 9.73
CA ARG A 244 14.56 -6.66 9.43
C ARG A 244 15.39 -6.46 10.70
N GLN A 245 15.08 -5.45 11.49
CA GLN A 245 15.75 -5.20 12.77
C GLN A 245 15.57 -6.37 13.75
N ALA A 246 14.36 -6.91 13.86
CA ALA A 246 14.08 -8.05 14.74
C ALA A 246 14.88 -9.32 14.37
N LYS A 247 15.12 -9.53 13.07
CA LYS A 247 15.83 -10.74 12.60
C LYS A 247 17.34 -10.56 12.47
N GLU A 248 17.78 -9.41 11.99
CA GLU A 248 19.21 -9.14 11.79
C GLU A 248 19.87 -8.67 13.09
N GLY A 249 19.14 -7.95 13.96
CA GLY A 249 19.59 -7.60 15.31
C GLY A 249 19.79 -8.83 16.19
N ALA A 250 18.85 -9.75 16.19
CA ALA A 250 18.96 -10.99 16.97
C ALA A 250 20.16 -11.85 16.54
N SER A 251 20.49 -11.89 15.25
CA SER A 251 21.65 -12.67 14.77
C SER A 251 23.00 -12.05 15.18
N ILE A 252 23.06 -10.74 15.35
CA ILE A 252 24.30 -10.05 15.81
C ILE A 252 24.49 -10.29 17.33
N ASP A 253 23.42 -10.24 18.11
CA ASP A 253 23.48 -10.51 19.54
C ASP A 253 23.84 -11.98 19.83
N GLU A 254 23.29 -12.91 19.04
CA GLU A 254 23.59 -14.34 19.14
C GLU A 254 25.07 -14.65 18.76
N LEU A 255 25.62 -13.94 17.77
CA LEU A 255 27.04 -14.02 17.43
C LEU A 255 27.91 -13.40 18.51
N ALA A 256 27.51 -12.31 19.13
CA ALA A 256 28.26 -11.69 20.22
C ALA A 256 28.34 -12.57 21.48
N GLU A 257 27.27 -13.35 21.78
CA GLU A 257 27.28 -14.34 22.87
C GLU A 257 28.24 -15.51 22.62
N ILE A 258 28.44 -15.92 21.37
CA ILE A 258 29.35 -17.01 21.01
C ILE A 258 30.83 -16.60 21.16
N PHE A 259 31.11 -15.30 21.06
CA PHE A 259 32.48 -14.76 21.14
C PHE A 259 32.80 -14.08 22.50
N SER A 260 31.87 -14.08 23.44
CA SER A 260 32.06 -13.65 24.84
C SER A 260 32.30 -14.83 25.77
#